data_a0c418ffbd5b76689228036ad9279e57
#
_entry.id   a0c418ffbd5b76689228036ad9279e57
#
_cell.length_a   1.000
_cell.length_b   1.000
_cell.length_c   1.000
_cell.angle_alpha   90.00
_cell.angle_beta   90.00
_cell.angle_gamma   90.00
#
_symmetry.space_group_name_H-M   'P 1'
#
loop_
_entity.id
_entity.type
_entity.pdbx_description
1 polymer ?
#
loop_
_entity_poly.entity_id
_entity_poly.type
_entity_poly.pdbx_seq_one_letter_code
_entity_poly.pdbx_strand_id
1 'polypeptide(L)' 'MGSPVAIEAAAEVRQVKTMADYTLTVTLNFPESCKEQAKQFIDWQGKMVRIVAVQEDA' A
#
# COMPACT_ATOMS: atom_id res chain seq x y z
N MET A 1 13.06 14.37 -16.75
CA MET A 1 12.14 13.96 -15.73
C MET A 1 11.52 12.61 -16.08
N GLY A 2 11.64 11.65 -15.21
CA GLY A 2 11.11 10.33 -15.49
C GLY A 2 9.61 10.24 -15.28
N SER A 3 9.02 9.20 -15.82
CA SER A 3 7.62 8.89 -15.57
C SER A 3 7.43 8.50 -14.11
N PRO A 4 6.28 8.80 -13.50
CA PRO A 4 6.03 8.33 -12.15
C PRO A 4 5.98 6.81 -12.13
N VAL A 5 6.49 6.24 -11.05
CA VAL A 5 6.39 4.81 -10.82
C VAL A 5 5.04 4.52 -10.19
N ALA A 6 4.31 3.60 -10.77
CA ALA A 6 3.01 3.19 -10.26
C ALA A 6 2.94 1.68 -10.18
N ILE A 7 2.26 1.19 -9.17
CA ILE A 7 2.03 -0.25 -9.03
C ILE A 7 0.54 -0.50 -8.84
N GLU A 8 0.12 -1.68 -9.23
CA GLU A 8 -1.23 -2.16 -8.99
C GLU A 8 -1.12 -3.57 -8.44
N ALA A 9 -1.79 -3.82 -7.33
CA ALA A 9 -1.74 -5.13 -6.71
C ALA A 9 -2.97 -5.32 -5.83
N ALA A 10 -3.41 -6.56 -5.72
CA ALA A 10 -4.45 -6.91 -4.76
C ALA A 10 -3.81 -7.22 -3.42
N ALA A 11 -4.44 -6.73 -2.35
CA ALA A 11 -3.95 -6.97 -1.01
C ALA A 11 -5.12 -7.02 -0.06
N GLU A 12 -4.95 -7.72 1.05
CA GLU A 12 -5.97 -7.80 2.09
C GLU A 12 -5.71 -6.73 3.14
N VAL A 13 -6.74 -5.98 3.52
CA VAL A 13 -6.64 -5.05 4.64
C VAL A 13 -6.72 -5.87 5.93
N ARG A 14 -5.61 -5.93 6.65
CA ARG A 14 -5.53 -6.73 7.86
C ARG A 14 -5.94 -5.97 9.10
N GLN A 15 -5.59 -4.69 9.16
CA GLN A 15 -5.80 -3.91 10.37
C GLN A 15 -5.82 -2.42 10.02
N VAL A 16 -6.69 -1.70 10.71
CA VAL A 16 -6.69 -0.24 10.67
C VAL A 16 -6.56 0.23 12.11
N LYS A 17 -5.59 1.09 12.36
CA LYS A 17 -5.30 1.54 13.72
C LYS A 17 -5.23 3.06 13.75
N THR A 18 -5.91 3.64 14.73
CA THR A 18 -5.85 5.08 14.98
C THR A 18 -4.68 5.36 15.91
N MET A 19 -3.82 6.29 15.51
CA MET A 19 -2.66 6.66 16.33
C MET A 19 -2.98 7.86 17.19
N ALA A 20 -2.16 8.05 18.23
CA ALA A 20 -2.37 9.13 19.18
C ALA A 20 -2.20 10.52 18.57
N ASP A 21 -1.48 10.63 17.48
CA ASP A 21 -1.27 11.90 16.77
C ASP A 21 -2.32 12.18 15.71
N TYR A 22 -3.46 11.48 15.78
CA TYR A 22 -4.59 11.62 14.85
C TYR A 22 -4.33 11.11 13.45
N THR A 23 -3.25 10.36 13.27
CA THR A 23 -3.04 9.65 12.01
C THR A 23 -3.63 8.27 12.07
N LEU A 24 -3.81 7.66 10.90
CA LEU A 24 -4.30 6.30 10.79
C LEU A 24 -3.24 5.43 10.12
N THR A 25 -3.07 4.24 10.66
CA THR A 25 -2.17 3.24 10.07
C THR A 25 -3.00 2.10 9.52
N VAL A 26 -2.76 1.76 8.26
CA VAL A 26 -3.43 0.63 7.62
C VAL A 26 -2.39 -0.42 7.30
N THR A 27 -2.63 -1.65 7.75
CA THR A 27 -1.75 -2.76 7.48
C THR A 27 -2.35 -3.61 6.36
N LEU A 28 -1.55 -3.81 5.32
CA LEU A 28 -1.95 -4.60 4.16
C LEU A 28 -1.14 -5.87 4.10
N ASN A 29 -1.79 -6.95 3.66
CA ASN A 29 -1.13 -8.22 3.45
C ASN A 29 -1.17 -8.55 1.96
N PHE A 30 0.01 -8.59 1.34
CA PHE A 30 0.13 -8.87 -0.08
C PHE A 30 0.36 -10.37 -0.30
N PRO A 31 -0.35 -10.99 -1.25
CA PRO A 31 -0.04 -12.36 -1.61
C PRO A 31 1.32 -12.45 -2.29
N GLU A 32 1.89 -13.64 -2.31
CA GLU A 32 3.21 -13.83 -2.90
C GLU A 32 3.25 -13.46 -4.38
N SER A 33 2.13 -13.62 -5.08
CA SER A 33 2.05 -13.23 -6.48
C SER A 33 2.26 -11.74 -6.71
N CYS A 34 2.10 -10.93 -5.66
CA CYS A 34 2.32 -9.48 -5.72
C CYS A 34 3.63 -9.07 -5.05
N LYS A 35 4.55 -9.99 -4.93
CA LYS A 35 5.82 -9.76 -4.22
C LYS A 35 6.62 -8.60 -4.80
N GLU A 36 6.67 -8.50 -6.12
CA GLU A 36 7.43 -7.43 -6.76
C GLU A 36 6.81 -6.07 -6.49
N GLN A 37 5.48 -6.00 -6.50
CA GLN A 37 4.78 -4.77 -6.19
C GLN A 37 5.01 -4.37 -4.74
N ALA A 38 4.99 -5.34 -3.83
CA ALA A 38 5.21 -5.07 -2.42
C ALA A 38 6.61 -4.54 -2.15
N LYS A 39 7.60 -5.03 -2.89
CA LYS A 39 8.98 -4.56 -2.75
C LYS A 39 9.12 -3.08 -3.08
N GLN A 40 8.30 -2.56 -3.97
CA GLN A 40 8.37 -1.16 -4.33
C GLN A 40 8.03 -0.27 -3.14
N PHE A 41 7.17 -0.74 -2.24
CA PHE A 41 6.83 0.03 -1.03
C PHE A 41 8.03 0.20 -0.11
N ILE A 42 8.98 -0.72 -0.15
CA ILE A 42 10.20 -0.59 0.65
C ILE A 42 10.98 0.65 0.22
N ASP A 43 11.10 0.86 -1.10
CA ASP A 43 11.80 2.03 -1.63
C ASP A 43 11.05 3.32 -1.31
N TRP A 44 9.75 3.22 -1.09
CA TRP A 44 8.90 4.38 -0.83
C TRP A 44 8.78 4.72 0.65
N GLN A 45 9.46 3.99 1.52
CA GLN A 45 9.39 4.30 2.94
C GLN A 45 9.83 5.73 3.21
N GLY A 46 9.04 6.43 4.00
CA GLY A 46 9.29 7.83 4.32
C GLY A 46 8.90 8.80 3.24
N LYS A 47 8.38 8.32 2.11
CA LYS A 47 7.93 9.17 1.01
C LYS A 47 6.43 9.25 0.98
N MET A 48 5.93 10.37 0.48
CA MET A 48 4.50 10.54 0.29
C MET A 48 4.10 9.92 -1.05
N VAL A 49 3.11 9.05 -1.03
CA VAL A 49 2.59 8.42 -2.24
C VAL A 49 1.07 8.61 -2.27
N ARG A 50 0.51 8.59 -3.48
CA ARG A 50 -0.95 8.60 -3.64
C ARG A 50 -1.43 7.17 -3.74
N ILE A 51 -2.43 6.84 -2.95
CA ILE A 51 -2.99 5.50 -2.92
C ILE A 51 -4.42 5.55 -3.43
N VAL A 52 -4.74 4.63 -4.34
CA VAL A 52 -6.10 4.43 -4.82
C VAL A 52 -6.47 3.00 -4.48
N ALA A 53 -7.60 2.83 -3.81
CA ALA A 53 -8.06 1.51 -3.40
C ALA A 53 -9.46 1.28 -3.94
N VAL A 54 -9.66 0.08 -4.48
CA VAL A 54 -10.96 -0.35 -5.01
C VAL A 54 -11.28 -1.67 -4.34
N GLN A 55 -12.47 -1.77 -3.76
CA GLN A 55 -12.91 -3.02 -3.17
C GLN A 55 -13.19 -4.04 -4.27
N GLU A 56 -12.62 -5.22 -4.12
CA GLU A 56 -12.90 -6.31 -5.05
C GLU A 56 -13.93 -7.23 -4.41
N ASP A 57 -14.97 -7.52 -5.16
CA ASP A 57 -15.98 -8.43 -4.70
C ASP A 57 -15.51 -9.86 -4.84
N ALA A 58 -15.74 -10.62 -3.80
CA ALA A 58 -15.41 -12.03 -3.83
C ALA A 58 -16.47 -12.82 -4.59
#